data_401d73f65793ec1f1c246c947693be09
#
_entry.id   401d73f65793ec1f1c246c947693be09
#
_cell.length_a   1.000
_cell.length_b   1.000
_cell.length_c   1.000
_cell.angle_alpha   90.00
_cell.angle_beta   90.00
_cell.angle_gamma   90.00
#
_symmetry.space_group_name_H-M   'P 1'
#
loop_
_entity.id
_entity.type
_entity.pdbx_description
1 polymer ?
#
loop_
_entity_poly.entity_id
_entity_poly.type
_entity_poly.pdbx_seq_one_letter_code
_entity_poly.pdbx_strand_id
1 'polypeptide(L)'
;VTDIETKFLQVGELRAYLARPVGGSAGAMLLLPMITGIDAQVREYAEDIGRAGATALVWDPWHGPSADDTPYERLAEMMGQLDDETSLAEMTSLLDFAFDELGVSKIGVIGWCLGGRLALLLAARDERTVAVVAYHPSIWDSAPANHPLDAVELSAAITAPVMVLHAGADTVMSADTFRDLQQTLQQRRTGATIVHVYPGAEHGFSAPSRHGNKVNADAYALSWPQVLRFVADTALD
;
A
#
# COMPACT_ATOMS: atom_id res chain seq x y z
N VAL A 1 17.06 6.26 -17.16
CA VAL A 1 16.08 6.74 -16.15
C VAL A 1 14.89 7.25 -16.95
N THR A 2 13.70 6.73 -16.68
CA THR A 2 12.46 7.16 -17.35
C THR A 2 12.08 8.55 -16.84
N ASP A 3 11.83 9.48 -17.75
CA ASP A 3 11.28 10.79 -17.36
C ASP A 3 9.85 10.61 -16.87
N ILE A 4 9.53 11.25 -15.76
CA ILE A 4 8.20 11.17 -15.13
C ILE A 4 7.56 12.55 -15.00
N GLU A 5 6.24 12.58 -15.04
CA GLU A 5 5.43 13.73 -14.63
C GLU A 5 4.75 13.44 -13.30
N THR A 6 4.66 14.47 -12.45
CA THR A 6 4.04 14.37 -11.14
C THR A 6 3.09 15.53 -10.90
N LYS A 7 1.95 15.26 -10.25
CA LYS A 7 0.99 16.31 -9.87
C LYS A 7 0.01 15.81 -8.82
N PHE A 8 -0.51 16.73 -8.01
CA PHE A 8 -1.78 16.51 -7.34
C PHE A 8 -2.93 16.67 -8.36
N LEU A 9 -3.97 15.87 -8.20
CA LEU A 9 -5.16 15.92 -9.03
C LEU A 9 -6.41 15.71 -8.19
N GLN A 10 -7.57 16.04 -8.78
CA GLN A 10 -8.86 15.84 -8.16
C GLN A 10 -9.64 14.77 -8.95
N VAL A 11 -10.19 13.79 -8.23
CA VAL A 11 -11.04 12.73 -8.77
C VAL A 11 -12.39 12.80 -8.07
N GLY A 12 -13.35 13.48 -8.68
CA GLY A 12 -14.58 13.85 -7.98
C GLY A 12 -14.25 14.76 -6.80
N GLU A 13 -14.61 14.34 -5.59
CA GLU A 13 -14.27 15.03 -4.34
C GLU A 13 -12.95 14.56 -3.73
N LEU A 14 -12.33 13.50 -4.30
CA LEU A 14 -11.11 12.94 -3.77
C LEU A 14 -9.89 13.67 -4.29
N ARG A 15 -8.96 13.98 -3.39
CA ARG A 15 -7.60 14.42 -3.74
C ARG A 15 -6.72 13.19 -3.93
N ALA A 16 -5.86 13.21 -4.95
CA ALA A 16 -4.89 12.15 -5.19
C ALA A 16 -3.55 12.73 -5.67
N TYR A 17 -2.48 11.95 -5.63
CA TYR A 17 -1.20 12.29 -6.23
C TYR A 17 -0.87 11.30 -7.34
N LEU A 18 -0.44 11.83 -8.48
CA LEU A 18 -0.06 11.06 -9.65
C LEU A 18 1.44 11.21 -9.89
N ALA A 19 2.12 10.08 -10.13
CA ALA A 19 3.44 10.04 -10.72
C ALA A 19 3.44 8.99 -11.84
N ARG A 20 3.84 9.36 -13.06
CA ARG A 20 3.82 8.43 -14.19
C ARG A 20 4.89 8.74 -15.22
N PRO A 21 5.30 7.76 -16.05
CA PRO A 21 6.14 8.02 -17.20
C PRO A 21 5.54 9.10 -18.11
N VAL A 22 6.38 9.96 -18.66
CA VAL A 22 5.96 10.87 -19.73
C VAL A 22 5.46 10.04 -20.91
N GLY A 23 4.19 10.25 -21.30
CA GLY A 23 3.52 9.43 -22.31
C GLY A 23 2.61 8.33 -21.73
N GLY A 24 2.56 8.20 -20.42
CA GLY A 24 1.69 7.25 -19.71
C GLY A 24 2.22 5.83 -19.63
N SER A 25 1.44 4.95 -19.05
CA SER A 25 1.70 3.51 -18.93
C SER A 25 0.39 2.75 -18.90
N ALA A 26 0.34 1.59 -19.54
CA ALA A 26 -0.81 0.68 -19.45
C ALA A 26 -0.89 -0.04 -18.10
N GLY A 27 0.21 -0.14 -17.36
CA GLY A 27 0.28 -0.71 -16.03
C GLY A 27 0.31 0.37 -14.95
N ALA A 28 -0.36 0.12 -13.83
CA ALA A 28 -0.44 1.05 -12.72
C ALA A 28 -0.35 0.37 -11.34
N MET A 29 -0.06 1.19 -10.33
CA MET A 29 -0.19 0.85 -8.92
C MET A 29 -1.01 1.91 -8.20
N LEU A 30 -2.02 1.48 -7.44
CA LEU A 30 -2.68 2.32 -6.43
C LEU A 30 -1.86 2.23 -5.13
N LEU A 31 -1.41 3.38 -4.63
CA LEU A 31 -0.61 3.49 -3.42
C LEU A 31 -1.47 3.93 -2.25
N LEU A 32 -1.38 3.19 -1.15
CA LEU A 32 -2.14 3.44 0.08
C LEU A 32 -1.16 3.82 1.20
N PRO A 33 -1.15 5.09 1.62
CA PRO A 33 -0.17 5.60 2.58
C PRO A 33 -0.29 4.96 3.96
N MET A 34 0.74 5.19 4.77
CA MET A 34 0.67 5.09 6.23
C MET A 34 -0.25 6.19 6.78
N ILE A 35 -0.39 6.23 8.10
CA ILE A 35 -1.05 7.31 8.83
C ILE A 35 -0.51 8.71 8.45
N THR A 36 0.68 8.78 7.88
CA THR A 36 1.33 10.04 7.44
C THR A 36 0.65 10.72 6.26
N GLY A 37 -0.29 10.06 5.57
CA GLY A 37 -0.94 10.60 4.38
C GLY A 37 0.01 10.75 3.19
N ILE A 38 -0.29 11.65 2.25
CA ILE A 38 0.57 11.92 1.08
C ILE A 38 1.72 12.85 1.49
N ASP A 39 2.64 12.34 2.28
CA ASP A 39 3.87 13.04 2.68
C ASP A 39 4.98 12.94 1.61
N ALA A 40 6.12 13.56 1.89
CA ALA A 40 7.27 13.54 0.97
C ALA A 40 7.73 12.12 0.66
N GLN A 41 7.68 11.21 1.63
CA GLN A 41 8.10 9.82 1.44
C GLN A 41 7.19 9.05 0.50
N VAL A 42 5.88 9.17 0.66
CA VAL A 42 4.92 8.48 -0.20
C VAL A 42 5.00 9.01 -1.63
N ARG A 43 5.26 10.32 -1.80
CA ARG A 43 5.53 10.87 -3.14
C ARG A 43 6.79 10.30 -3.76
N GLU A 44 7.88 10.11 -2.98
CA GLU A 44 9.10 9.46 -3.45
C GLU A 44 8.83 8.01 -3.91
N TYR A 45 8.06 7.23 -3.16
CA TYR A 45 7.64 5.88 -3.59
C TYR A 45 6.85 5.91 -4.90
N ALA A 46 5.93 6.86 -5.05
CA ALA A 46 5.17 7.02 -6.28
C ALA A 46 6.09 7.36 -7.47
N GLU A 47 7.08 8.22 -7.26
CA GLU A 47 8.07 8.57 -8.26
C GLU A 47 8.95 7.38 -8.65
N ASP A 48 9.38 6.57 -7.69
CA ASP A 48 10.17 5.36 -7.96
C ASP A 48 9.39 4.36 -8.83
N ILE A 49 8.09 4.17 -8.52
CA ILE A 49 7.18 3.36 -9.34
C ILE A 49 7.01 3.97 -10.73
N GLY A 50 6.89 5.30 -10.82
CA GLY A 50 6.86 6.03 -12.09
C GLY A 50 8.13 5.80 -12.91
N ARG A 51 9.29 5.91 -12.29
CA ARG A 51 10.61 5.64 -12.94
C ARG A 51 10.78 4.17 -13.34
N ALA A 52 10.14 3.25 -12.63
CA ALA A 52 10.10 1.84 -12.98
C ALA A 52 9.18 1.53 -14.17
N GLY A 53 8.37 2.49 -14.63
CA GLY A 53 7.55 2.37 -15.82
C GLY A 53 6.04 2.23 -15.57
N ALA A 54 5.58 2.19 -14.32
CA ALA A 54 4.17 2.12 -13.97
C ALA A 54 3.58 3.50 -13.66
N THR A 55 2.28 3.68 -13.90
CA THR A 55 1.54 4.81 -13.36
C THR A 55 1.30 4.59 -11.86
N ALA A 56 1.76 5.48 -11.00
CA ALA A 56 1.46 5.49 -9.58
C ALA A 56 0.34 6.49 -9.28
N LEU A 57 -0.77 6.02 -8.72
CA LEU A 57 -1.87 6.84 -8.22
C LEU A 57 -1.93 6.67 -6.71
N VAL A 58 -1.84 7.76 -5.95
CA VAL A 58 -1.82 7.71 -4.48
C VAL A 58 -3.15 8.19 -3.93
N TRP A 59 -3.79 7.37 -3.12
CA TRP A 59 -4.97 7.73 -2.35
C TRP A 59 -4.62 8.70 -1.22
N ASP A 60 -5.45 9.71 -0.99
CA ASP A 60 -5.30 10.68 0.10
C ASP A 60 -6.30 10.39 1.22
N PRO A 61 -5.91 9.64 2.28
CA PRO A 61 -6.82 9.27 3.36
C PRO A 61 -7.35 10.45 4.16
N TRP A 62 -6.68 11.61 4.07
CA TRP A 62 -6.96 12.78 4.90
C TRP A 62 -7.51 13.97 4.11
N HIS A 63 -7.66 13.86 2.80
CA HIS A 63 -8.17 14.91 1.90
C HIS A 63 -7.39 16.22 2.05
N GLY A 64 -6.08 16.14 2.22
CA GLY A 64 -5.19 17.30 2.30
C GLY A 64 -4.07 17.21 3.33
N PRO A 65 -4.36 17.06 4.63
CA PRO A 65 -3.35 16.95 5.67
C PRO A 65 -2.36 15.80 5.45
N SER A 66 -1.09 16.02 5.82
CA SER A 66 -0.07 14.99 5.80
C SER A 66 1.01 15.28 6.85
N ALA A 67 1.93 14.36 7.07
CA ALA A 67 3.03 14.55 8.00
C ALA A 67 4.02 15.65 7.59
N ASP A 68 3.89 16.22 6.40
CA ASP A 68 4.69 17.38 5.97
C ASP A 68 4.27 18.67 6.73
N ASP A 69 3.02 18.76 7.17
CA ASP A 69 2.43 19.95 7.77
C ASP A 69 1.54 19.71 9.00
N THR A 70 1.26 18.46 9.31
CA THR A 70 0.30 18.06 10.35
C THR A 70 0.97 17.20 11.42
N PRO A 71 0.87 17.56 12.72
CA PRO A 71 1.43 16.76 13.79
C PRO A 71 0.85 15.33 13.84
N TYR A 72 1.68 14.37 14.26
CA TYR A 72 1.31 12.95 14.33
C TYR A 72 0.07 12.69 15.20
N GLU A 73 -0.07 13.41 16.31
CA GLU A 73 -1.23 13.28 17.22
C GLU A 73 -2.54 13.61 16.49
N ARG A 74 -2.52 14.62 15.62
CA ARG A 74 -3.70 14.99 14.83
C ARG A 74 -4.02 13.94 13.77
N LEU A 75 -3.01 13.40 13.09
CA LEU A 75 -3.19 12.31 12.12
C LEU A 75 -3.71 11.03 12.81
N ALA A 76 -3.28 10.76 14.05
CA ALA A 76 -3.78 9.64 14.85
C ALA A 76 -5.26 9.81 15.24
N GLU A 77 -5.69 11.04 15.57
CA GLU A 77 -7.11 11.34 15.79
C GLU A 77 -7.94 11.11 14.53
N MET A 78 -7.44 11.55 13.36
CA MET A 78 -8.10 11.35 12.07
C MET A 78 -8.23 9.86 11.73
N MET A 79 -7.17 9.06 12.00
CA MET A 79 -7.22 7.61 11.82
C MET A 79 -8.33 6.96 12.67
N GLY A 80 -8.60 7.48 13.87
CA GLY A 80 -9.71 7.03 14.72
C GLY A 80 -11.12 7.30 14.14
N GLN A 81 -11.21 8.12 13.08
CA GLN A 81 -12.45 8.45 12.38
C GLN A 81 -12.53 7.79 10.99
N LEU A 82 -11.45 7.20 10.50
CA LEU A 82 -11.40 6.56 9.20
C LEU A 82 -12.19 5.25 9.24
N ASP A 83 -13.16 5.10 8.36
CA ASP A 83 -14.03 3.94 8.24
C ASP A 83 -13.59 3.03 7.07
N ASP A 84 -13.60 1.72 7.28
CA ASP A 84 -13.16 0.75 6.26
C ASP A 84 -13.99 0.83 4.98
N GLU A 85 -15.33 0.88 5.08
CA GLU A 85 -16.20 0.87 3.90
C GLU A 85 -16.10 2.16 3.10
N THR A 86 -16.00 3.30 3.78
CA THR A 86 -15.76 4.59 3.14
C THR A 86 -14.42 4.60 2.42
N SER A 87 -13.36 4.13 3.09
CA SER A 87 -12.02 4.04 2.49
C SER A 87 -12.00 3.16 1.24
N LEU A 88 -12.66 1.99 1.30
CA LEU A 88 -12.73 1.07 0.16
C LEU A 88 -13.54 1.68 -1.00
N ALA A 89 -14.62 2.42 -0.73
CA ALA A 89 -15.39 3.11 -1.75
C ALA A 89 -14.55 4.19 -2.48
N GLU A 90 -13.77 4.96 -1.72
CA GLU A 90 -12.85 5.96 -2.29
C GLU A 90 -11.77 5.30 -3.18
N MET A 91 -11.16 4.21 -2.70
CA MET A 91 -10.16 3.47 -3.47
C MET A 91 -10.76 2.87 -4.74
N THR A 92 -11.99 2.34 -4.68
CA THR A 92 -12.70 1.84 -5.86
C THR A 92 -12.93 2.96 -6.87
N SER A 93 -13.31 4.16 -6.43
CA SER A 93 -13.45 5.33 -7.32
C SER A 93 -12.12 5.72 -7.98
N LEU A 94 -10.99 5.56 -7.27
CA LEU A 94 -9.66 5.79 -7.87
C LEU A 94 -9.27 4.69 -8.87
N LEU A 95 -9.69 3.44 -8.65
CA LEU A 95 -9.52 2.36 -9.64
C LEU A 95 -10.33 2.69 -10.91
N ASP A 96 -11.60 3.08 -10.76
CA ASP A 96 -12.46 3.48 -11.89
C ASP A 96 -11.79 4.61 -12.69
N PHE A 97 -11.34 5.66 -12.01
CA PHE A 97 -10.63 6.77 -12.65
C PHE A 97 -9.36 6.31 -13.39
N ALA A 98 -8.60 5.38 -12.81
CA ALA A 98 -7.39 4.88 -13.45
C ALA A 98 -7.69 4.14 -14.76
N PHE A 99 -8.72 3.30 -14.78
CA PHE A 99 -9.14 2.60 -15.99
C PHE A 99 -9.77 3.53 -17.03
N ASP A 100 -10.67 4.40 -16.59
CA ASP A 100 -11.49 5.20 -17.51
C ASP A 100 -10.75 6.42 -18.07
N GLU A 101 -9.91 7.08 -17.24
CA GLU A 101 -9.32 8.38 -17.57
C GLU A 101 -7.80 8.35 -17.78
N LEU A 102 -7.07 7.43 -17.10
CA LEU A 102 -5.62 7.33 -17.26
C LEU A 102 -5.18 6.32 -18.33
N GLY A 103 -6.14 5.55 -18.88
CA GLY A 103 -5.88 4.57 -19.93
C GLY A 103 -5.08 3.36 -19.49
N VAL A 104 -5.11 3.02 -18.17
CA VAL A 104 -4.47 1.81 -17.67
C VAL A 104 -5.31 0.58 -18.01
N SER A 105 -4.66 -0.55 -18.23
CA SER A 105 -5.31 -1.85 -18.45
C SER A 105 -5.10 -2.84 -17.32
N LYS A 106 -4.11 -2.58 -16.46
CA LYS A 106 -3.75 -3.38 -15.29
C LYS A 106 -3.42 -2.47 -14.12
N ILE A 107 -3.92 -2.78 -12.95
CA ILE A 107 -3.60 -2.03 -11.74
C ILE A 107 -3.36 -2.98 -10.56
N GLY A 108 -2.20 -2.84 -9.91
CA GLY A 108 -1.93 -3.45 -8.62
C GLY A 108 -2.19 -2.47 -7.48
N VAL A 109 -2.11 -2.96 -6.27
CA VAL A 109 -2.20 -2.15 -5.05
C VAL A 109 -0.99 -2.38 -4.16
N ILE A 110 -0.45 -1.30 -3.62
CA ILE A 110 0.60 -1.35 -2.60
C ILE A 110 0.22 -0.44 -1.44
N GLY A 111 0.39 -0.93 -0.22
CA GLY A 111 0.13 -0.12 0.96
C GLY A 111 1.11 -0.39 2.08
N TRP A 112 1.31 0.62 2.92
CA TRP A 112 2.20 0.59 4.07
C TRP A 112 1.42 0.79 5.36
N CYS A 113 1.71 0.04 6.42
CA CYS A 113 1.08 0.19 7.74
C CYS A 113 -0.46 0.08 7.62
N LEU A 114 -1.20 1.15 7.92
CA LEU A 114 -2.63 1.27 7.67
C LEU A 114 -3.00 0.90 6.22
N GLY A 115 -2.31 1.51 5.25
CA GLY A 115 -2.50 1.22 3.83
C GLY A 115 -2.17 -0.23 3.47
N GLY A 116 -1.24 -0.88 4.17
CA GLY A 116 -0.91 -2.29 3.97
C GLY A 116 -2.07 -3.22 4.32
N ARG A 117 -2.80 -2.91 5.40
CA ARG A 117 -4.05 -3.59 5.75
C ARG A 117 -5.14 -3.34 4.70
N LEU A 118 -5.32 -2.07 4.33
CA LEU A 118 -6.33 -1.69 3.34
C LEU A 118 -6.05 -2.26 1.94
N ALA A 119 -4.79 -2.47 1.57
CA ALA A 119 -4.43 -3.12 0.31
C ALA A 119 -4.93 -4.58 0.25
N LEU A 120 -4.85 -5.31 1.36
CA LEU A 120 -5.40 -6.67 1.46
C LEU A 120 -6.93 -6.64 1.35
N LEU A 121 -7.60 -5.70 2.02
CA LEU A 121 -9.06 -5.56 1.99
C LEU A 121 -9.56 -5.18 0.59
N LEU A 122 -8.92 -4.22 -0.07
CA LEU A 122 -9.29 -3.81 -1.42
C LEU A 122 -9.16 -4.97 -2.40
N ALA A 123 -8.02 -5.66 -2.40
CA ALA A 123 -7.80 -6.79 -3.30
C ALA A 123 -8.71 -8.00 -3.03
N ALA A 124 -9.18 -8.16 -1.81
CA ALA A 124 -10.17 -9.19 -1.48
C ALA A 124 -11.58 -8.88 -2.04
N ARG A 125 -11.87 -7.62 -2.34
CA ARG A 125 -13.18 -7.15 -2.81
C ARG A 125 -13.21 -6.71 -4.26
N ASP A 126 -12.07 -6.34 -4.84
CA ASP A 126 -11.99 -5.86 -6.21
C ASP A 126 -11.02 -6.72 -7.04
N GLU A 127 -11.58 -7.60 -7.86
CA GLU A 127 -10.83 -8.54 -8.70
C GLU A 127 -10.00 -7.87 -9.80
N ARG A 128 -10.17 -6.57 -10.05
CA ARG A 128 -9.36 -5.80 -11.01
C ARG A 128 -7.93 -5.59 -10.53
N THR A 129 -7.66 -5.80 -9.24
CA THR A 129 -6.31 -5.71 -8.69
C THR A 129 -5.47 -6.91 -9.12
N VAL A 130 -4.45 -6.67 -9.95
CA VAL A 130 -3.59 -7.73 -10.53
C VAL A 130 -2.38 -8.11 -9.67
N ALA A 131 -2.08 -7.33 -8.64
CA ALA A 131 -0.98 -7.55 -7.71
C ALA A 131 -1.23 -6.83 -6.38
N VAL A 132 -0.76 -7.41 -5.28
CA VAL A 132 -0.91 -6.83 -3.94
C VAL A 132 0.43 -6.81 -3.23
N VAL A 133 0.81 -5.64 -2.68
CA VAL A 133 1.95 -5.53 -1.78
C VAL A 133 1.49 -4.96 -0.44
N ALA A 134 1.59 -5.75 0.61
CA ALA A 134 1.30 -5.34 1.98
C ALA A 134 2.61 -5.16 2.76
N TYR A 135 3.02 -3.91 2.93
CA TYR A 135 4.29 -3.54 3.56
C TYR A 135 4.05 -3.25 5.05
N HIS A 136 4.59 -4.10 5.93
CA HIS A 136 4.36 -4.09 7.40
C HIS A 136 2.90 -3.69 7.76
N PRO A 137 1.89 -4.46 7.32
CA PRO A 137 0.49 -4.09 7.47
C PRO A 137 0.09 -3.96 8.94
N SER A 138 -0.76 -2.97 9.27
CA SER A 138 -1.32 -2.79 10.61
C SER A 138 -2.56 -3.64 10.79
N ILE A 139 -2.38 -4.88 11.18
CA ILE A 139 -3.47 -5.81 11.54
C ILE A 139 -3.40 -6.03 13.04
N TRP A 140 -4.38 -5.51 13.77
CA TRP A 140 -4.44 -5.59 15.22
C TRP A 140 -5.12 -6.88 15.68
N ASP A 141 -4.68 -7.46 16.80
CA ASP A 141 -5.35 -8.59 17.44
C ASP A 141 -6.79 -8.26 17.89
N SER A 142 -7.03 -6.98 18.18
CA SER A 142 -8.35 -6.44 18.46
C SER A 142 -8.54 -5.18 17.62
N ALA A 143 -9.31 -5.29 16.55
CA ALA A 143 -9.53 -4.17 15.63
C ALA A 143 -10.32 -3.04 16.31
N PRO A 144 -9.98 -1.76 16.05
CA PRO A 144 -10.81 -0.63 16.43
C PRO A 144 -12.21 -0.74 15.82
N ALA A 145 -13.22 -0.16 16.50
CA ALA A 145 -14.61 -0.26 16.06
C ALA A 145 -14.88 0.33 14.67
N ASN A 146 -14.08 1.29 14.25
CA ASN A 146 -14.13 1.90 12.92
C ASN A 146 -13.38 1.08 11.84
N HIS A 147 -12.68 0.00 12.22
CA HIS A 147 -11.99 -0.92 11.33
C HIS A 147 -12.52 -2.35 11.49
N PRO A 148 -13.83 -2.60 11.23
CA PRO A 148 -14.49 -3.86 11.56
C PRO A 148 -14.13 -5.03 10.65
N LEU A 149 -13.53 -4.77 9.49
CA LEU A 149 -13.22 -5.80 8.51
C LEU A 149 -11.99 -6.62 8.92
N ASP A 150 -12.14 -7.93 8.94
CA ASP A 150 -11.04 -8.85 9.22
C ASP A 150 -10.18 -9.05 7.97
N ALA A 151 -9.02 -8.39 7.95
CA ALA A 151 -8.09 -8.46 6.82
C ALA A 151 -7.43 -9.85 6.68
N VAL A 152 -7.32 -10.62 7.76
CA VAL A 152 -6.79 -11.99 7.73
C VAL A 152 -7.79 -12.89 7.03
N GLU A 153 -9.04 -12.90 7.50
CA GLU A 153 -10.10 -13.75 6.94
C GLU A 153 -10.36 -13.38 5.46
N LEU A 154 -10.54 -12.10 5.17
CA LEU A 154 -10.86 -11.63 3.83
C LEU A 154 -9.74 -11.87 2.82
N SER A 155 -8.48 -11.94 3.26
CA SER A 155 -7.33 -12.25 2.39
C SER A 155 -7.44 -13.62 1.69
N ALA A 156 -8.26 -14.53 2.19
CA ALA A 156 -8.54 -15.81 1.53
C ALA A 156 -9.19 -15.64 0.14
N ALA A 157 -9.91 -14.53 -0.08
CA ALA A 157 -10.60 -14.24 -1.35
C ALA A 157 -9.68 -13.61 -2.42
N ILE A 158 -8.48 -13.16 -2.08
CA ILE A 158 -7.57 -12.52 -3.02
C ILE A 158 -7.12 -13.53 -4.08
N THR A 159 -7.34 -13.23 -5.35
CA THR A 159 -6.93 -14.08 -6.48
C THR A 159 -5.58 -13.69 -7.08
N ALA A 160 -5.17 -12.45 -6.92
CA ALA A 160 -3.92 -11.89 -7.42
C ALA A 160 -2.68 -12.42 -6.66
N PRO A 161 -1.46 -12.35 -7.23
CA PRO A 161 -0.22 -12.49 -6.49
C PRO A 161 -0.13 -11.50 -5.32
N VAL A 162 0.31 -11.98 -4.15
CA VAL A 162 0.47 -11.18 -2.93
C VAL A 162 1.90 -11.23 -2.43
N MET A 163 2.48 -10.08 -2.14
CA MET A 163 3.75 -9.94 -1.45
C MET A 163 3.52 -9.27 -0.08
N VAL A 164 3.88 -9.97 1.00
CA VAL A 164 3.86 -9.42 2.37
C VAL A 164 5.29 -9.20 2.85
N LEU A 165 5.58 -8.00 3.31
CA LEU A 165 6.86 -7.64 3.92
C LEU A 165 6.63 -7.40 5.42
N HIS A 166 7.07 -8.36 6.24
CA HIS A 166 6.84 -8.36 7.68
C HIS A 166 8.07 -7.89 8.47
N ALA A 167 7.84 -7.01 9.41
CA ALA A 167 8.84 -6.57 10.38
C ALA A 167 8.95 -7.60 11.51
N GLY A 168 10.12 -8.24 11.66
CA GLY A 168 10.30 -9.34 12.63
C GLY A 168 10.24 -8.92 14.10
N ALA A 169 10.35 -7.62 14.39
CA ALA A 169 10.16 -7.03 15.73
C ALA A 169 8.91 -6.11 15.74
N ASP A 170 7.87 -6.44 14.96
CA ASP A 170 6.63 -5.68 14.90
C ASP A 170 5.90 -5.70 16.24
N THR A 171 5.43 -4.53 16.68
CA THR A 171 4.61 -4.36 17.88
C THR A 171 3.17 -3.97 17.59
N VAL A 172 2.81 -3.79 16.31
CA VAL A 172 1.46 -3.46 15.86
C VAL A 172 0.72 -4.72 15.43
N MET A 173 1.34 -5.54 14.59
CA MET A 173 0.84 -6.86 14.23
C MET A 173 1.58 -7.92 15.06
N SER A 174 0.84 -8.69 15.87
CA SER A 174 1.44 -9.76 16.67
C SER A 174 2.00 -10.89 15.81
N ALA A 175 2.89 -11.69 16.38
CA ALA A 175 3.43 -12.86 15.71
C ALA A 175 2.34 -13.92 15.42
N ASP A 176 1.28 -13.94 16.21
CA ASP A 176 0.15 -14.86 16.03
C ASP A 176 -0.71 -14.40 14.85
N THR A 177 -1.12 -13.13 14.83
CA THR A 177 -1.85 -12.55 13.70
C THR A 177 -1.06 -12.65 12.38
N PHE A 178 0.25 -12.46 12.43
CA PHE A 178 1.10 -12.67 11.25
C PHE A 178 1.09 -14.13 10.75
N ARG A 179 1.15 -15.11 11.66
CA ARG A 179 1.07 -16.53 11.31
C ARG A 179 -0.28 -16.88 10.69
N ASP A 180 -1.37 -16.33 11.23
CA ASP A 180 -2.71 -16.54 10.71
C ASP A 180 -2.87 -15.95 9.30
N LEU A 181 -2.38 -14.72 9.07
CA LEU A 181 -2.33 -14.10 7.75
C LEU A 181 -1.52 -14.97 6.76
N GLN A 182 -0.34 -15.40 7.16
CA GLN A 182 0.52 -16.24 6.32
C GLN A 182 -0.20 -17.56 5.97
N GLN A 183 -0.82 -18.21 6.94
CA GLN A 183 -1.56 -19.46 6.73
C GLN A 183 -2.74 -19.25 5.77
N THR A 184 -3.52 -18.19 5.97
CA THR A 184 -4.65 -17.85 5.08
C THR A 184 -4.18 -17.62 3.65
N LEU A 185 -3.13 -16.83 3.46
CA LEU A 185 -2.58 -16.58 2.12
C LEU A 185 -2.00 -17.82 1.45
N GLN A 186 -1.41 -18.74 2.20
CA GLN A 186 -0.86 -20.01 1.67
C GLN A 186 -1.94 -21.00 1.26
N GLN A 187 -3.14 -20.90 1.80
CA GLN A 187 -4.27 -21.80 1.47
C GLN A 187 -5.05 -21.36 0.22
N ARG A 188 -4.76 -20.20 -0.34
CA ARG A 188 -5.39 -19.71 -1.57
C ARG A 188 -5.12 -20.67 -2.73
N ARG A 189 -6.06 -20.74 -3.66
CA ARG A 189 -5.96 -21.64 -4.82
C ARG A 189 -5.26 -21.01 -6.02
N THR A 190 -5.15 -19.68 -6.05
CA THR A 190 -4.60 -18.89 -7.16
C THR A 190 -3.74 -17.77 -6.63
N GLY A 191 -2.88 -17.23 -7.48
CA GLY A 191 -1.95 -16.16 -7.14
C GLY A 191 -0.78 -16.63 -6.26
N ALA A 192 0.42 -16.26 -6.61
CA ALA A 192 1.60 -16.54 -5.79
C ALA A 192 1.50 -15.85 -4.43
N THR A 193 2.03 -16.47 -3.38
CA THR A 193 2.21 -15.84 -2.07
C THR A 193 3.71 -15.72 -1.79
N ILE A 194 4.19 -14.50 -1.63
CA ILE A 194 5.57 -14.18 -1.29
C ILE A 194 5.55 -13.53 0.09
N VAL A 195 6.28 -14.09 1.03
CA VAL A 195 6.40 -13.55 2.39
C VAL A 195 7.86 -13.30 2.71
N HIS A 196 8.20 -12.05 2.95
CA HIS A 196 9.53 -11.66 3.41
C HIS A 196 9.45 -11.25 4.88
N VAL A 197 10.27 -11.87 5.71
CA VAL A 197 10.42 -11.51 7.12
C VAL A 197 11.80 -10.87 7.31
N TYR A 198 11.83 -9.71 7.93
CA TYR A 198 13.05 -8.97 8.25
C TYR A 198 13.31 -9.04 9.76
N PRO A 199 14.12 -10.01 10.24
CA PRO A 199 14.36 -10.20 11.67
C PRO A 199 14.91 -8.93 12.32
N GLY A 200 14.31 -8.51 13.43
CA GLY A 200 14.72 -7.32 14.19
C GLY A 200 14.29 -5.98 13.58
N ALA A 201 13.73 -5.95 12.36
CA ALA A 201 13.14 -4.74 11.83
C ALA A 201 11.84 -4.41 12.58
N GLU A 202 11.59 -3.13 12.80
CA GLU A 202 10.45 -2.61 13.54
C GLU A 202 9.31 -2.24 12.60
N HIS A 203 8.08 -2.16 13.12
CA HIS A 203 6.94 -1.62 12.36
C HIS A 203 7.30 -0.26 11.76
N GLY A 204 6.96 -0.05 10.47
CA GLY A 204 7.31 1.18 9.76
C GLY A 204 8.78 1.25 9.32
N PHE A 205 9.52 0.15 9.26
CA PHE A 205 10.94 0.15 8.89
C PHE A 205 11.24 0.76 7.50
N SER A 206 10.22 0.90 6.65
CA SER A 206 10.38 1.59 5.36
C SER A 206 10.52 3.11 5.51
N ALA A 207 10.12 3.69 6.66
CA ALA A 207 10.16 5.13 6.87
C ALA A 207 11.60 5.63 7.11
N PRO A 208 12.10 6.65 6.36
CA PRO A 208 13.44 7.22 6.55
C PRO A 208 13.71 7.68 7.97
N SER A 209 12.67 8.18 8.69
CA SER A 209 12.76 8.58 10.08
C SER A 209 13.16 7.43 11.03
N ARG A 210 12.99 6.18 10.61
CA ARG A 210 13.38 4.98 11.35
C ARG A 210 14.74 4.41 10.96
N HIS A 211 15.40 4.98 9.95
CA HIS A 211 16.69 4.49 9.44
C HIS A 211 17.88 4.87 10.34
N GLY A 212 17.66 5.60 11.42
CA GLY A 212 18.62 5.67 12.53
C GLY A 212 18.90 4.30 13.17
N ASN A 213 17.94 3.37 13.12
CA ASN A 213 18.16 1.96 13.39
C ASN A 213 18.66 1.27 12.10
N LYS A 214 19.93 0.80 12.15
CA LYS A 214 20.55 0.16 10.98
C LYS A 214 19.77 -1.07 10.47
N VAL A 215 19.12 -1.81 11.35
CA VAL A 215 18.32 -2.98 10.97
C VAL A 215 17.15 -2.57 10.08
N ASN A 216 16.49 -1.46 10.41
CA ASN A 216 15.40 -0.90 9.58
C ASN A 216 15.93 -0.41 8.23
N ALA A 217 17.05 0.31 8.23
CA ALA A 217 17.66 0.80 6.99
C ALA A 217 18.07 -0.35 6.06
N ASP A 218 18.72 -1.39 6.58
CA ASP A 218 19.14 -2.57 5.82
C ASP A 218 17.92 -3.34 5.28
N ALA A 219 16.86 -3.51 6.10
CA ALA A 219 15.61 -4.15 5.69
C ALA A 219 14.94 -3.39 4.54
N TYR A 220 14.89 -2.05 4.62
CA TYR A 220 14.35 -1.23 3.54
C TYR A 220 15.19 -1.33 2.26
N ALA A 221 16.50 -1.16 2.37
CA ALA A 221 17.42 -1.23 1.22
C ALA A 221 17.35 -2.59 0.50
N LEU A 222 17.08 -3.68 1.23
CA LEU A 222 16.91 -5.00 0.66
C LEU A 222 15.52 -5.21 0.04
N SER A 223 14.45 -4.69 0.68
CA SER A 223 13.07 -4.98 0.31
C SER A 223 12.57 -4.14 -0.85
N TRP A 224 12.89 -2.84 -0.90
CA TRP A 224 12.31 -1.93 -1.90
C TRP A 224 12.65 -2.31 -3.35
N PRO A 225 13.87 -2.68 -3.72
CA PRO A 225 14.16 -3.17 -5.06
C PRO A 225 13.39 -4.43 -5.44
N GLN A 226 13.10 -5.31 -4.47
CA GLN A 226 12.30 -6.52 -4.71
C GLN A 226 10.83 -6.20 -4.95
N VAL A 227 10.30 -5.19 -4.24
CA VAL A 227 8.94 -4.66 -4.51
C VAL A 227 8.86 -4.09 -5.92
N LEU A 228 9.82 -3.23 -6.32
CA LEU A 228 9.84 -2.66 -7.68
C LEU A 228 9.93 -3.76 -8.75
N ARG A 229 10.70 -4.82 -8.50
CA ARG A 229 10.76 -5.98 -9.40
C ARG A 229 9.42 -6.70 -9.46
N PHE A 230 8.77 -6.94 -8.31
CA PHE A 230 7.44 -7.58 -8.26
C PHE A 230 6.39 -6.74 -9.01
N VAL A 231 6.41 -5.42 -8.86
CA VAL A 231 5.54 -4.51 -9.62
C VAL A 231 5.78 -4.65 -11.13
N ALA A 232 7.04 -4.66 -11.56
CA ALA A 232 7.38 -4.83 -12.98
C ALA A 232 6.85 -6.15 -13.53
N ASP A 233 7.05 -7.27 -12.81
CA ASP A 233 6.65 -8.61 -13.26
C ASP A 233 5.13 -8.84 -13.24
N THR A 234 4.35 -8.04 -12.51
CA THR A 234 2.90 -8.29 -12.34
C THR A 234 2.01 -7.21 -12.92
N ALA A 235 2.39 -5.96 -12.85
CA ALA A 235 1.58 -4.83 -13.30
C ALA A 235 2.01 -4.25 -14.65
N LEU A 236 3.24 -4.54 -15.15
CA LEU A 236 3.75 -4.02 -16.42
C LEU A 236 3.72 -5.06 -17.54
N ASP A 237 3.97 -6.32 -17.26
CA ASP A 237 3.92 -7.44 -18.22
C ASP A 237 2.49 -7.97 -18.39
#